data_f2c4c687da7a9724af8378ccfb66bfd1
#
_entry.id   f2c4c687da7a9724af8378ccfb66bfd1
#
_cell.length_a   1.000
_cell.length_b   1.000
_cell.length_c   1.000
_cell.angle_alpha   90.00
_cell.angle_beta   90.00
_cell.angle_gamma   90.00
#
_symmetry.space_group_name_H-M   'P 1'
#
loop_
_entity.id
_entity.type
_entity.pdbx_description
1 polymer ?
#
loop_
_entity_poly.entity_id
_entity_poly.type
_entity_poly.pdbx_seq_one_letter_code
_entity_poly.pdbx_strand_id
1 'polypeptide(L)'
;MERKTILQRMRRAEADSFLLAQKYYSILSSVNNLQLTKREIELIAFTAVRGNMSYASVRQEFCEKYGTTGPTINNIISKLKKMGILIKDGSKVKVNPVIVLDFSKDITLEIKLVNG
;
A
#
# COMPACT_ATOMS: atom_id res chain seq x y z
N MET A 1 -17.43 -18.50 -21.38
CA MET A 1 -16.09 -18.90 -20.91
C MET A 1 -15.07 -17.80 -20.94
N GLU A 2 -14.97 -17.02 -22.00
CA GLU A 2 -14.06 -15.86 -22.09
C GLU A 2 -14.30 -14.85 -20.98
N ARG A 3 -15.56 -14.57 -20.67
CA ARG A 3 -15.96 -13.62 -19.62
C ARG A 3 -15.41 -14.02 -18.25
N LYS A 4 -15.49 -15.31 -17.91
CA LYS A 4 -14.97 -15.84 -16.65
C LYS A 4 -13.45 -15.76 -16.60
N THR A 5 -12.78 -16.04 -17.72
CA THR A 5 -11.33 -15.93 -17.83
C THR A 5 -10.84 -14.49 -17.66
N ILE A 6 -11.55 -13.51 -18.23
CA ILE A 6 -11.24 -12.09 -18.09
C ILE A 6 -11.35 -11.66 -16.63
N LEU A 7 -12.43 -12.05 -15.93
CA LEU A 7 -12.61 -11.73 -14.52
C LEU A 7 -11.50 -12.32 -13.64
N GLN A 8 -11.08 -13.56 -13.92
CA GLN A 8 -9.98 -14.20 -13.21
C GLN A 8 -8.66 -13.47 -13.42
N ARG A 9 -8.38 -13.02 -14.65
CA ARG A 9 -7.18 -12.24 -14.96
C ARG A 9 -7.17 -10.90 -14.25
N MET A 10 -8.31 -10.22 -14.19
CA MET A 10 -8.44 -8.95 -13.48
C MET A 10 -8.18 -9.11 -11.98
N ARG A 11 -8.74 -10.15 -11.35
CA ARG A 11 -8.51 -10.44 -9.93
C ARG A 11 -7.05 -10.79 -9.66
N ARG A 12 -6.43 -11.55 -10.55
CA ARG A 12 -5.03 -11.92 -10.42
C ARG A 12 -4.12 -10.70 -10.55
N ALA A 13 -4.38 -9.83 -11.52
CA ALA A 13 -3.62 -8.60 -11.72
C ALA A 13 -3.70 -7.70 -10.50
N GLU A 14 -4.88 -7.57 -9.89
CA GLU A 14 -5.07 -6.79 -8.68
C GLU A 14 -4.32 -7.40 -7.49
N ALA A 15 -4.42 -8.71 -7.29
CA ALA A 15 -3.71 -9.41 -6.23
C ALA A 15 -2.19 -9.27 -6.40
N ASP A 16 -1.70 -9.36 -7.62
CA ASP A 16 -0.28 -9.19 -7.94
C ASP A 16 0.18 -7.76 -7.64
N SER A 17 -0.66 -6.76 -7.91
CA SER A 17 -0.37 -5.36 -7.60
C SER A 17 -0.21 -5.14 -6.10
N PHE A 18 -1.10 -5.70 -5.28
CA PHE A 18 -0.98 -5.61 -3.82
C PHE A 18 0.29 -6.28 -3.32
N LEU A 19 0.61 -7.48 -3.83
CA LEU A 19 1.82 -8.19 -3.43
C LEU A 19 3.09 -7.45 -3.85
N LEU A 20 3.12 -6.91 -5.05
CA LEU A 20 4.26 -6.13 -5.53
C LEU A 20 4.46 -4.87 -4.69
N ALA A 21 3.37 -4.17 -4.39
CA ALA A 21 3.42 -2.99 -3.53
C ALA A 21 3.93 -3.35 -2.13
N GLN A 22 3.47 -4.45 -1.54
CA GLN A 22 3.95 -4.90 -0.24
C GLN A 22 5.46 -5.19 -0.26
N LYS A 23 5.94 -5.85 -1.29
CA LYS A 23 7.38 -6.11 -1.45
C LYS A 23 8.17 -4.82 -1.55
N TYR A 24 7.69 -3.88 -2.36
CA TYR A 24 8.35 -2.57 -2.52
C TYR A 24 8.44 -1.83 -1.18
N TYR A 25 7.34 -1.72 -0.45
CA TYR A 25 7.33 -0.99 0.82
C TYR A 25 8.10 -1.73 1.93
N SER A 26 8.16 -3.06 1.87
CA SER A 26 9.03 -3.84 2.77
C SER A 26 10.51 -3.50 2.55
N ILE A 27 10.93 -3.44 1.30
CA ILE A 27 12.31 -3.08 0.94
C ILE A 27 12.60 -1.64 1.36
N LEU A 28 11.68 -0.73 1.06
CA LEU A 28 11.82 0.67 1.44
C LEU A 28 11.96 0.85 2.96
N SER A 29 11.13 0.12 3.72
CA SER A 29 11.20 0.12 5.18
C SER A 29 12.55 -0.39 5.69
N SER A 30 13.03 -1.49 5.11
CA SER A 30 14.29 -2.10 5.50
C SER A 30 15.48 -1.19 5.19
N VAL A 31 15.54 -0.64 3.99
CA VAL A 31 16.64 0.24 3.54
C VAL A 31 16.71 1.52 4.36
N ASN A 32 15.56 2.06 4.75
CA ASN A 32 15.48 3.32 5.52
C ASN A 32 15.34 3.10 7.02
N ASN A 33 15.42 1.86 7.48
CA ASN A 33 15.29 1.50 8.91
C ASN A 33 14.04 2.09 9.56
N LEU A 34 12.89 1.97 8.87
CA LEU A 34 11.62 2.52 9.36
C LEU A 34 10.95 1.66 10.41
N GLN A 35 11.32 0.38 10.49
CA GLN A 35 10.77 -0.57 11.46
C GLN A 35 9.25 -0.71 11.39
N LEU A 36 8.72 -0.73 10.17
CA LEU A 36 7.28 -0.88 9.96
C LEU A 36 6.83 -2.31 10.23
N THR A 37 5.67 -2.45 10.85
CA THR A 37 5.05 -3.76 11.07
C THR A 37 4.46 -4.29 9.77
N LYS A 38 4.19 -5.59 9.72
CA LYS A 38 3.53 -6.21 8.56
C LYS A 38 2.20 -5.53 8.24
N ARG A 39 1.39 -5.24 9.25
CA ARG A 39 0.09 -4.60 9.06
C ARG A 39 0.24 -3.17 8.52
N GLU A 40 1.24 -2.44 8.96
CA GLU A 40 1.53 -1.11 8.45
C GLU A 40 1.92 -1.16 6.98
N ILE A 41 2.78 -2.11 6.61
CA ILE A 41 3.18 -2.31 5.21
C ILE A 41 1.97 -2.69 4.34
N GLU A 42 1.12 -3.58 4.82
CA GLU A 42 -0.12 -3.96 4.14
C GLU A 42 -1.01 -2.74 3.89
N LEU A 43 -1.16 -1.87 4.88
CA LEU A 43 -1.99 -0.67 4.75
C LEU A 43 -1.40 0.33 3.75
N ILE A 44 -0.10 0.53 3.77
CA ILE A 44 0.58 1.42 2.81
C ILE A 44 0.36 0.88 1.39
N ALA A 45 0.61 -0.39 1.17
CA ALA A 45 0.44 -1.03 -0.14
C ALA A 45 -1.01 -0.95 -0.63
N PHE A 46 -1.97 -1.23 0.25
CA PHE A 46 -3.40 -1.15 -0.07
C PHE A 46 -3.80 0.27 -0.46
N THR A 47 -3.34 1.25 0.31
CA THR A 47 -3.61 2.67 0.03
C THR A 47 -3.01 3.09 -1.31
N ALA A 48 -1.80 2.64 -1.63
CA ALA A 48 -1.14 2.97 -2.90
C ALA A 48 -1.91 2.42 -4.09
N VAL A 49 -2.40 1.19 -3.99
CA VAL A 49 -3.15 0.54 -5.08
C VAL A 49 -4.56 1.12 -5.21
N ARG A 50 -5.25 1.38 -4.11
CA ARG A 50 -6.60 1.95 -4.12
C ARG A 50 -6.62 3.46 -4.34
N GLY A 51 -5.55 4.16 -3.98
CA GLY A 51 -5.40 5.59 -4.20
C GLY A 51 -5.92 6.49 -3.09
N ASN A 52 -6.87 6.05 -2.28
CA ASN A 52 -7.44 6.88 -1.22
C ASN A 52 -8.02 6.02 -0.09
N MET A 53 -7.50 6.17 1.12
CA MET A 53 -7.93 5.44 2.31
C MET A 53 -8.98 6.20 3.13
N SER A 54 -9.48 7.34 2.66
CA SER A 54 -10.50 8.10 3.39
C SER A 54 -11.92 7.54 3.23
N TYR A 55 -12.17 6.78 2.16
CA TYR A 55 -13.50 6.23 1.91
C TYR A 55 -13.84 5.09 2.87
N ALA A 56 -15.06 5.11 3.41
CA ALA A 56 -15.53 4.04 4.30
C ALA A 56 -15.52 2.67 3.62
N SER A 57 -15.86 2.61 2.33
CA SER A 57 -15.85 1.36 1.56
C SER A 57 -14.46 0.77 1.44
N VAL A 58 -13.44 1.61 1.25
CA VAL A 58 -12.04 1.17 1.15
C VAL A 58 -11.56 0.66 2.50
N ARG A 59 -11.88 1.36 3.58
CA ARG A 59 -11.55 0.94 4.95
C ARG A 59 -12.21 -0.39 5.30
N GLN A 60 -13.47 -0.56 4.93
CA GLN A 60 -14.19 -1.81 5.15
C GLN A 60 -13.55 -2.96 4.38
N GLU A 61 -13.19 -2.75 3.13
CA GLU A 61 -12.49 -3.73 2.32
C GLU A 61 -11.19 -4.16 2.97
N PHE A 62 -10.41 -3.21 3.48
CA PHE A 62 -9.17 -3.51 4.20
C PHE A 62 -9.43 -4.33 5.46
N CYS A 63 -10.43 -3.93 6.25
CA CYS A 63 -10.79 -4.65 7.47
C CYS A 63 -11.15 -6.11 7.19
N GLU A 64 -11.95 -6.35 6.15
CA GLU A 64 -12.37 -7.69 5.76
C GLU A 64 -11.20 -8.52 5.23
N LYS A 65 -10.36 -7.91 4.40
CA LYS A 65 -9.23 -8.60 3.78
C LYS A 65 -8.16 -9.01 4.79
N TYR A 66 -7.87 -8.16 5.77
CA TYR A 66 -6.78 -8.38 6.71
C TYR A 66 -7.23 -8.68 8.14
N GLY A 67 -8.53 -8.79 8.38
CA GLY A 67 -9.05 -9.14 9.70
C GLY A 67 -8.74 -8.11 10.78
N THR A 68 -8.93 -6.83 10.48
CA THR A 68 -8.66 -5.74 11.41
C THR A 68 -9.90 -4.87 11.63
N THR A 69 -9.78 -3.83 12.42
CA THR A 69 -10.88 -2.94 12.83
C THR A 69 -10.62 -1.50 12.44
N GLY A 70 -11.69 -0.68 12.40
CA GLY A 70 -11.60 0.75 12.13
C GLY A 70 -10.66 1.50 13.06
N PRO A 71 -10.77 1.32 14.40
CA PRO A 71 -9.84 1.96 15.34
C PRO A 71 -8.38 1.62 15.08
N THR A 72 -8.07 0.36 14.75
CA THR A 72 -6.71 -0.05 14.41
C THR A 72 -6.21 0.67 13.16
N ILE A 73 -7.04 0.77 12.12
CA ILE A 73 -6.71 1.51 10.90
C ILE A 73 -6.42 2.97 11.23
N ASN A 74 -7.25 3.61 12.04
CA ASN A 74 -7.07 5.02 12.41
C ASN A 74 -5.73 5.24 13.12
N ASN A 75 -5.34 4.34 14.02
CA ASN A 75 -4.06 4.43 14.72
C ASN A 75 -2.88 4.30 13.75
N ILE A 76 -2.96 3.36 12.81
CA ILE A 76 -1.92 3.17 11.81
C ILE A 76 -1.80 4.40 10.90
N ILE A 77 -2.94 4.93 10.43
CA ILE A 77 -2.96 6.12 9.58
C ILE A 77 -2.32 7.31 10.31
N SER A 78 -2.67 7.53 11.58
CA SER A 78 -2.08 8.61 12.37
C SER A 78 -0.56 8.49 12.47
N LYS A 79 -0.06 7.29 12.75
CA LYS A 79 1.38 7.02 12.81
C LYS A 79 2.06 7.30 11.48
N LEU A 80 1.51 6.77 10.38
CA LEU A 80 2.10 6.90 9.05
C LEU A 80 2.05 8.34 8.55
N LYS A 81 1.05 9.12 8.93
CA LYS A 81 1.01 10.56 8.65
C LYS A 81 2.14 11.30 9.35
N LYS A 82 2.39 10.99 10.62
CA LYS A 82 3.50 11.59 11.37
C LYS A 82 4.84 11.30 10.75
N MET A 83 4.98 10.12 10.14
CA MET A 83 6.20 9.71 9.44
C MET A 83 6.32 10.31 8.04
N GLY A 84 5.29 10.96 7.52
CA GLY A 84 5.27 11.50 6.17
C GLY A 84 5.05 10.45 5.08
N ILE A 85 4.73 9.22 5.45
CA ILE A 85 4.46 8.14 4.50
C ILE A 85 3.07 8.29 3.90
N LEU A 86 2.08 8.61 4.74
CA LEU A 86 0.75 9.00 4.28
C LEU A 86 0.60 10.51 4.40
N ILE A 87 -0.12 11.09 3.45
CA ILE A 87 -0.43 12.51 3.45
C ILE A 87 -1.93 12.73 3.30
N LYS A 88 -2.40 13.87 3.79
CA LYS A 88 -3.76 14.32 3.57
C LYS A 88 -3.75 15.37 2.46
N ASP A 89 -4.51 15.10 1.40
CA ASP A 89 -4.67 16.00 0.27
C ASP A 89 -6.15 16.34 0.11
N GLY A 90 -6.55 17.48 0.64
CA GLY A 90 -7.96 17.81 0.80
C GLY A 90 -8.65 16.83 1.73
N SER A 91 -9.67 16.11 1.23
CA SER A 91 -10.36 15.05 1.99
C SER A 91 -9.73 13.67 1.79
N LYS A 92 -8.72 13.56 0.92
CA LYS A 92 -8.10 12.28 0.59
C LYS A 92 -6.98 11.95 1.55
N VAL A 93 -6.84 10.64 1.86
CA VAL A 93 -5.68 10.08 2.57
C VAL A 93 -4.98 9.17 1.58
N LYS A 94 -3.78 9.53 1.17
CA LYS A 94 -3.03 8.81 0.14
C LYS A 94 -1.58 8.64 0.54
N VAL A 95 -0.89 7.72 -0.14
CA VAL A 95 0.55 7.55 0.05
C VAL A 95 1.27 8.75 -0.55
N ASN A 96 2.32 9.21 0.12
CA ASN A 96 3.15 10.30 -0.38
C ASN A 96 3.60 9.97 -1.82
N PRO A 97 3.30 10.85 -2.81
CA PRO A 97 3.60 10.56 -4.22
C PRO A 97 5.07 10.24 -4.50
N VAL A 98 5.99 10.72 -3.67
CA VAL A 98 7.43 10.44 -3.82
C VAL A 98 7.74 8.94 -3.77
N ILE A 99 6.91 8.16 -3.09
CA ILE A 99 7.11 6.72 -2.91
C ILE A 99 5.99 5.88 -3.55
N VAL A 100 5.27 6.42 -4.53
CA VAL A 100 4.24 5.69 -5.26
C VAL A 100 4.75 5.35 -6.65
N LEU A 101 4.62 4.06 -7.02
CA LEU A 101 4.96 3.54 -8.34
C LEU A 101 3.73 2.93 -8.99
N ASP A 102 3.85 2.58 -10.26
CA ASP A 102 2.80 1.85 -10.97
C ASP A 102 2.95 0.34 -10.69
N PHE A 103 2.24 -0.14 -9.69
CA PHE A 103 2.31 -1.53 -9.25
C PHE A 103 1.55 -2.50 -10.16
N SER A 104 0.95 -2.01 -11.26
CA SER A 104 0.37 -2.87 -12.28
C SER A 104 1.40 -3.41 -13.27
N LYS A 105 2.64 -2.92 -13.19
CA LYS A 105 3.75 -3.29 -14.06
C LYS A 105 4.92 -3.85 -13.25
N ASP A 106 5.79 -4.59 -13.93
CA ASP A 106 7.03 -5.05 -13.31
C ASP A 106 7.89 -3.86 -12.89
N ILE A 107 8.52 -3.98 -11.73
CA ILE A 107 9.37 -2.93 -11.15
C ILE A 107 10.77 -3.49 -10.95
N THR A 108 11.76 -2.75 -11.40
CA THR A 108 13.17 -3.04 -11.11
C THR A 108 13.66 -2.02 -10.11
N LEU A 109 14.20 -2.49 -8.98
CA LEU A 109 14.81 -1.63 -7.98
C LEU A 109 16.33 -1.71 -8.09
N GLU A 110 16.97 -0.57 -8.14
CA GLU A 110 18.42 -0.47 -8.10
C GLU A 110 18.82 0.23 -6.81
N ILE A 111 19.60 -0.48 -5.98
CA ILE A 111 20.04 0.06 -4.69
C ILE A 111 21.54 0.37 -4.80
N LYS A 112 21.90 1.62 -4.58
CA LYS A 112 23.28 2.04 -4.51
C LYS A 112 23.69 2.25 -3.07
N LEU A 113 24.76 1.59 -2.66
CA LEU A 113 25.36 1.81 -1.36
C LEU A 113 26.47 2.86 -1.53
N VAL A 114 26.33 3.95 -0.82
CA VAL A 114 27.25 5.08 -0.93
C VAL A 114 27.97 5.30 0.40
N ASN A 115 29.27 5.45 0.34
CA ASN A 115 30.08 5.81 1.52
C ASN A 115 29.89 7.30 1.82
N GLY A 116 29.54 7.59 3.05
CA GLY A 116 29.39 8.96 3.50
C GLY A 116 28.00 9.26 4.03
#